data_7fab26359518c2d7e37eeb6990b53cb8
#
_entry.id   7fab26359518c2d7e37eeb6990b53cb8
#
_cell.length_a   1.000
_cell.length_b   1.000
_cell.length_c   1.000
_cell.angle_alpha   90.00
_cell.angle_beta   90.00
_cell.angle_gamma   90.00
#
_symmetry.space_group_name_H-M   'P 1'
#
loop_
_entity.id
_entity.type
_entity.pdbx_description
1 polymer ?
#
loop_
_entity_poly.entity_id
_entity_poly.type
_entity_poly.pdbx_seq_one_letter_code
_entity_poly.pdbx_strand_id
1 'polypeptide(L)'
;MAITSRFAPEFKIEINGEPLPAAMRGCVTGISYENGLEGADRVELSLANPDLRWLDDPFLQTDNGFELSLGYAPDPLERVFVGEITGVNANFPGGGMPTLTVVAHDFMQRMTTGSKTRAFALDIPPLTYIQRLQEVTPITDLWIGLIKAPVFGFIIA
;
A
#
# COMPACT_ATOMS: atom_id res chain seq x y z
N MET A 1 16.74 16.44 31.68
CA MET A 1 15.93 15.98 30.53
C MET A 1 16.87 15.23 29.61
N ALA A 2 16.85 13.89 29.60
CA ALA A 2 17.73 13.13 28.74
C ALA A 2 17.26 13.28 27.29
N ILE A 3 18.10 13.83 26.43
CA ILE A 3 17.87 13.86 24.99
C ILE A 3 18.10 12.41 24.53
N THR A 4 17.02 11.65 24.43
CA THR A 4 17.08 10.32 23.82
C THR A 4 17.37 10.53 22.34
N SER A 5 18.58 10.21 21.92
CA SER A 5 19.01 10.35 20.53
C SER A 5 18.23 9.37 19.65
N ARG A 6 17.32 9.87 18.84
CA ARG A 6 16.53 9.13 17.85
C ARG A 6 17.37 8.97 16.58
N PHE A 7 18.40 8.10 16.59
CA PHE A 7 19.34 8.00 15.48
C PHE A 7 19.29 6.68 14.71
N ALA A 8 18.43 5.76 15.07
CA ALA A 8 18.29 4.51 14.36
C ALA A 8 16.93 4.48 13.63
N PRO A 9 16.89 4.80 12.33
CA PRO A 9 15.67 4.63 11.54
C PRO A 9 15.33 3.14 11.49
N GLU A 10 14.07 2.82 11.66
CA GLU A 10 13.56 1.46 11.65
C GLU A 10 12.31 1.37 10.78
N PHE A 11 12.12 0.19 10.17
CA PHE A 11 10.95 -0.11 9.37
C PHE A 11 10.35 -1.46 9.73
N LYS A 12 9.06 -1.58 9.52
CA LYS A 12 8.33 -2.84 9.57
C LYS A 12 7.47 -2.94 8.32
N ILE A 13 7.57 -4.08 7.64
CA ILE A 13 6.73 -4.41 6.49
C ILE A 13 5.92 -5.64 6.86
N GLU A 14 4.62 -5.59 6.58
CA GLU A 14 3.71 -6.73 6.71
C GLU A 14 3.04 -6.98 5.35
N ILE A 15 2.97 -8.25 4.97
CA ILE A 15 2.33 -8.68 3.74
C ILE A 15 1.23 -9.67 4.11
N ASN A 16 -0.01 -9.36 3.74
CA ASN A 16 -1.21 -10.09 4.19
C ASN A 16 -1.32 -10.23 5.71
N GLY A 17 -0.83 -9.21 6.47
CA GLY A 17 -0.82 -9.20 7.92
C GLY A 17 0.30 -10.02 8.56
N GLU A 18 1.18 -10.64 7.77
CA GLU A 18 2.36 -11.35 8.26
C GLU A 18 3.63 -10.50 8.11
N PRO A 19 4.49 -10.44 9.14
CA PRO A 19 5.71 -9.67 9.06
C PRO A 19 6.68 -10.26 8.03
N LEU A 20 7.43 -9.39 7.38
CA LEU A 20 8.45 -9.79 6.41
C LEU A 20 9.43 -10.79 7.03
N PRO A 21 9.65 -11.97 6.41
CA PRO A 21 10.58 -12.97 6.91
C PRO A 21 11.97 -12.37 7.15
N ALA A 22 12.65 -12.76 8.25
CA ALA A 22 13.94 -12.19 8.63
C ALA A 22 15.01 -12.31 7.51
N ALA A 23 14.98 -13.41 6.75
CA ALA A 23 15.87 -13.62 5.61
C ALA A 23 15.62 -12.62 4.48
N MET A 24 14.35 -12.32 4.20
CA MET A 24 13.96 -11.32 3.18
C MET A 24 14.25 -9.91 3.68
N ARG A 25 13.97 -9.61 4.95
CA ARG A 25 14.30 -8.33 5.57
C ARG A 25 15.78 -8.00 5.48
N GLY A 26 16.66 -8.99 5.64
CA GLY A 26 18.11 -8.84 5.49
C GLY A 26 18.56 -8.52 4.05
N CYS A 27 17.70 -8.77 3.06
CA CYS A 27 17.97 -8.47 1.66
C CYS A 27 17.43 -7.09 1.23
N VAL A 28 16.70 -6.37 2.10
CA VAL A 28 16.18 -5.03 1.78
C VAL A 28 17.35 -4.05 1.60
N THR A 29 17.43 -3.44 0.43
CA THR A 29 18.46 -2.45 0.08
C THR A 29 17.93 -1.03 0.08
N GLY A 30 16.62 -0.85 -0.06
CA GLY A 30 16.00 0.47 -0.05
C GLY A 30 14.48 0.40 0.02
N ILE A 31 13.90 1.45 0.59
CA ILE A 31 12.46 1.68 0.62
C ILE A 31 12.24 3.12 0.17
N SER A 32 11.39 3.33 -0.83
CA SER A 32 10.92 4.64 -1.26
C SER A 32 9.42 4.72 -1.04
N TYR A 33 8.94 5.79 -0.44
CA TYR A 33 7.52 6.08 -0.26
C TYR A 33 7.21 7.44 -0.88
N GLU A 34 6.30 7.44 -1.82
CA GLU A 34 5.81 8.62 -2.50
C GLU A 34 4.33 8.82 -2.17
N ASN A 35 4.03 9.94 -1.52
CA ASN A 35 2.68 10.39 -1.22
C ASN A 35 2.38 11.63 -2.04
N GLY A 36 1.36 11.60 -2.86
CA GLY A 36 0.97 12.68 -3.76
C GLY A 36 -0.49 13.05 -3.63
N LEU A 37 -0.80 14.34 -3.86
CA LEU A 37 -2.20 14.82 -3.88
C LEU A 37 -2.93 14.44 -5.18
N GLU A 38 -2.21 14.05 -6.22
CA GLU A 38 -2.74 13.83 -7.58
C GLU A 38 -2.66 12.37 -8.03
N GLY A 39 -2.73 11.39 -7.13
CA GLY A 39 -2.65 10.00 -7.52
C GLY A 39 -2.65 9.04 -6.35
N ALA A 40 -2.52 7.76 -6.67
CA ALA A 40 -2.36 6.72 -5.68
C ALA A 40 -0.98 6.84 -5.01
N ASP A 41 -0.93 6.69 -3.70
CA ASP A 41 0.32 6.58 -2.97
C ASP A 41 1.10 5.35 -3.46
N ARG A 42 2.43 5.48 -3.49
CA ARG A 42 3.30 4.45 -4.02
C ARG A 42 4.44 4.14 -3.07
N VAL A 43 4.67 2.85 -2.89
CA VAL A 43 5.86 2.34 -2.19
C VAL A 43 6.66 1.47 -3.14
N GLU A 44 7.98 1.68 -3.15
CA GLU A 44 8.93 0.80 -3.80
C GLU A 44 9.84 0.17 -2.76
N LEU A 45 9.85 -1.15 -2.73
CA LEU A 45 10.73 -1.96 -1.90
C LEU A 45 11.80 -2.61 -2.78
N SER A 46 13.05 -2.26 -2.59
CA SER A 46 14.20 -2.83 -3.30
C SER A 46 14.86 -3.92 -2.47
N LEU A 47 15.05 -5.09 -3.08
CA LEU A 47 15.65 -6.28 -2.48
C LEU A 47 16.87 -6.73 -3.29
N ALA A 48 17.95 -7.06 -2.61
CA ALA A 48 19.02 -7.86 -3.21
C ALA A 48 18.55 -9.31 -3.38
N ASN A 49 18.76 -9.88 -4.56
CA ASN A 49 18.28 -11.24 -4.87
C ASN A 49 19.39 -12.11 -5.51
N PRO A 50 20.52 -12.34 -4.79
CA PRO A 50 21.69 -13.00 -5.36
C PRO A 50 21.38 -14.42 -5.84
N ASP A 51 20.53 -15.15 -5.13
CA ASP A 51 20.19 -16.54 -5.42
C ASP A 51 18.88 -16.67 -6.23
N LEU A 52 18.30 -15.57 -6.70
CA LEU A 52 17.02 -15.48 -7.42
C LEU A 52 15.82 -16.10 -6.67
N ARG A 53 15.99 -16.35 -5.35
CA ARG A 53 15.02 -17.08 -4.54
C ARG A 53 13.71 -16.34 -4.29
N TRP A 54 13.74 -14.99 -4.38
CA TRP A 54 12.56 -14.16 -4.12
C TRP A 54 11.73 -13.86 -5.37
N LEU A 55 12.19 -14.29 -6.56
CA LEU A 55 11.55 -13.94 -7.83
C LEU A 55 10.12 -14.48 -7.96
N ASP A 56 9.93 -15.73 -7.53
CA ASP A 56 8.65 -16.43 -7.62
C ASP A 56 8.08 -16.74 -6.21
N ASP A 57 8.51 -15.97 -5.21
CA ASP A 57 8.05 -16.18 -3.84
C ASP A 57 6.56 -15.79 -3.72
N PRO A 58 5.67 -16.69 -3.25
CA PRO A 58 4.25 -16.40 -3.08
C PRO A 58 3.97 -15.17 -2.21
N PHE A 59 4.91 -14.83 -1.33
CA PHE A 59 4.80 -13.68 -0.45
C PHE A 59 4.84 -12.34 -1.21
N LEU A 60 5.55 -12.29 -2.35
CA LEU A 60 5.71 -11.09 -3.17
C LEU A 60 4.80 -11.05 -4.41
N GLN A 61 3.75 -11.85 -4.43
CA GLN A 61 2.82 -11.83 -5.57
C GLN A 61 1.97 -10.56 -5.60
N THR A 62 1.54 -10.20 -6.81
CA THR A 62 0.55 -9.13 -7.01
C THR A 62 -0.76 -9.44 -6.28
N ASP A 63 -1.50 -8.39 -5.94
CA ASP A 63 -2.74 -8.43 -5.15
C ASP A 63 -2.56 -8.80 -3.67
N ASN A 64 -1.35 -9.14 -3.20
CA ASN A 64 -1.09 -9.29 -1.78
C ASN A 64 -1.14 -7.92 -1.07
N GLY A 65 -1.81 -7.88 0.08
CA GLY A 65 -1.86 -6.69 0.93
C GLY A 65 -0.47 -6.31 1.43
N PHE A 66 -0.13 -5.03 1.38
CA PHE A 66 1.16 -4.49 1.78
C PHE A 66 0.98 -3.36 2.79
N GLU A 67 1.62 -3.47 3.96
CA GLU A 67 1.64 -2.44 4.99
C GLU A 67 3.07 -2.03 5.31
N LEU A 68 3.31 -0.71 5.38
CA LEU A 68 4.60 -0.15 5.77
C LEU A 68 4.45 0.70 7.02
N SER A 69 5.28 0.43 8.02
CA SER A 69 5.43 1.26 9.21
C SER A 69 6.88 1.75 9.31
N LEU A 70 7.05 3.02 9.61
CA LEU A 70 8.35 3.69 9.74
C LEU A 70 8.47 4.36 11.10
N GLY A 71 9.70 4.52 11.58
CA GLY A 71 9.95 5.23 12.83
C GLY A 71 11.43 5.23 13.21
N TYR A 72 11.68 5.58 14.46
CA TYR A 72 13.02 5.59 15.03
C TYR A 72 13.03 4.80 16.34
N ALA A 73 13.92 3.84 16.44
CA ALA A 73 14.09 3.11 17.71
C ALA A 73 14.55 4.07 18.83
N PRO A 74 14.05 3.95 20.07
CA PRO A 74 13.14 2.92 20.60
C PRO A 74 11.64 3.28 20.52
N ASP A 75 11.26 4.35 19.81
CA ASP A 75 9.86 4.78 19.72
C ASP A 75 9.02 3.76 18.92
N PRO A 76 7.71 3.68 19.14
CA PRO A 76 6.84 2.82 18.36
C PRO A 76 6.83 3.27 16.90
N LEU A 77 6.78 2.30 15.97
CA LEU A 77 6.68 2.58 14.54
C LEU A 77 5.28 3.06 14.19
N GLU A 78 5.21 4.08 13.35
CA GLU A 78 3.95 4.61 12.83
C GLU A 78 3.66 3.98 11.46
N ARG A 79 2.42 3.52 11.27
CA ARG A 79 1.97 2.98 9.98
C ARG A 79 1.72 4.14 9.02
N VAL A 80 2.53 4.18 7.95
CA VAL A 80 2.52 5.27 6.96
C VAL A 80 1.84 4.89 5.65
N PHE A 81 1.74 3.58 5.36
CA PHE A 81 1.17 3.12 4.11
C PHE A 81 0.39 1.81 4.29
N VAL A 82 -0.75 1.71 3.59
CA VAL A 82 -1.55 0.50 3.44
C VAL A 82 -2.02 0.41 2.00
N GLY A 83 -1.76 -0.71 1.36
CA GLY A 83 -2.13 -0.92 -0.04
C GLY A 83 -1.96 -2.36 -0.47
N GLU A 84 -1.67 -2.57 -1.73
CA GLU A 84 -1.45 -3.88 -2.33
C GLU A 84 -0.26 -3.88 -3.27
N ILE A 85 0.37 -5.02 -3.44
CA ILE A 85 1.45 -5.21 -4.41
C ILE A 85 0.83 -5.18 -5.82
N THR A 86 1.27 -4.22 -6.64
CA THR A 86 0.78 -4.04 -8.01
C THR A 86 1.77 -4.50 -9.05
N GLY A 87 3.03 -4.68 -8.67
CA GLY A 87 4.06 -5.14 -9.59
C GLY A 87 5.33 -5.60 -8.90
N VAL A 88 5.99 -6.54 -9.56
CA VAL A 88 7.31 -7.04 -9.15
C VAL A 88 8.22 -7.01 -10.36
N ASN A 89 9.32 -6.26 -10.27
CA ASN A 89 10.27 -6.07 -11.35
C ASN A 89 11.62 -6.64 -10.97
N ALA A 90 12.16 -7.54 -11.79
CA ALA A 90 13.49 -8.08 -11.61
C ALA A 90 14.48 -7.35 -12.54
N ASN A 91 15.64 -6.99 -12.00
CA ASN A 91 16.73 -6.39 -12.76
C ASN A 91 17.98 -7.26 -12.66
N PHE A 92 18.55 -7.62 -13.81
CA PHE A 92 19.72 -8.48 -13.95
C PHE A 92 20.86 -7.68 -14.59
N PRO A 93 21.60 -6.87 -13.83
CA PRO A 93 22.70 -6.10 -14.39
C PRO A 93 23.85 -7.00 -14.83
N GLY A 94 24.45 -6.71 -15.99
CA GLY A 94 25.61 -7.43 -16.47
C GLY A 94 26.82 -7.23 -15.52
N GLY A 95 27.21 -8.28 -14.82
CA GLY A 95 28.31 -8.26 -13.86
C GLY A 95 27.95 -7.70 -12.47
N GLY A 96 26.68 -7.44 -12.21
CA GLY A 96 26.17 -6.97 -10.90
C GLY A 96 25.28 -7.99 -10.21
N MET A 97 24.94 -7.69 -8.97
CA MET A 97 23.98 -8.51 -8.20
C MET A 97 22.56 -8.30 -8.72
N PRO A 98 21.79 -9.37 -8.98
CA PRO A 98 20.38 -9.26 -9.30
C PRO A 98 19.60 -8.57 -8.19
N THR A 99 18.67 -7.71 -8.58
CA THR A 99 17.79 -7.00 -7.65
C THR A 99 16.34 -7.21 -8.02
N LEU A 100 15.48 -7.15 -7.02
CA LEU A 100 14.04 -7.22 -7.16
C LEU A 100 13.43 -5.94 -6.62
N THR A 101 12.55 -5.31 -7.37
CA THR A 101 11.80 -4.14 -6.95
C THR A 101 10.33 -4.50 -6.87
N VAL A 102 9.78 -4.48 -5.67
CA VAL A 102 8.36 -4.67 -5.40
C VAL A 102 7.70 -3.30 -5.35
N VAL A 103 6.65 -3.12 -6.13
CA VAL A 103 5.87 -1.89 -6.20
C VAL A 103 4.51 -2.13 -5.59
N ALA A 104 4.14 -1.33 -4.61
CA ALA A 104 2.83 -1.35 -4.00
C ALA A 104 2.16 0.02 -4.19
N HIS A 105 0.85 0.00 -4.42
CA HIS A 105 0.03 1.20 -4.45
C HIS A 105 -1.10 1.10 -3.42
N ASP A 106 -1.58 2.25 -3.00
CA ASP A 106 -2.78 2.29 -2.18
C ASP A 106 -4.02 1.84 -2.99
N PHE A 107 -5.15 1.66 -2.31
CA PHE A 107 -6.37 1.17 -2.95
C PHE A 107 -6.99 2.16 -3.96
N MET A 108 -6.53 3.42 -4.00
CA MET A 108 -6.94 4.36 -5.05
C MET A 108 -6.51 3.88 -6.44
N GLN A 109 -5.43 3.11 -6.54
CA GLN A 109 -4.99 2.51 -7.80
C GLN A 109 -6.08 1.68 -8.47
N ARG A 110 -6.91 0.97 -7.70
CA ARG A 110 -8.05 0.20 -8.23
C ARG A 110 -9.10 1.09 -8.90
N MET A 111 -9.21 2.35 -8.47
CA MET A 111 -10.17 3.31 -9.04
C MET A 111 -9.68 3.87 -10.37
N THR A 112 -8.37 3.88 -10.61
CA THR A 112 -7.78 4.35 -11.86
C THR A 112 -7.75 3.26 -12.94
N THR A 113 -7.96 2.00 -12.56
CA THR A 113 -7.92 0.85 -13.46
C THR A 113 -9.26 0.64 -14.14
N GLY A 114 -9.32 0.93 -15.41
CA GLY A 114 -10.50 0.75 -16.26
C GLY A 114 -11.47 1.93 -16.24
N SER A 115 -12.40 1.95 -17.19
CA SER A 115 -13.47 2.94 -17.33
C SER A 115 -14.82 2.26 -17.28
N LYS A 116 -15.69 2.70 -16.38
CA LYS A 116 -17.06 2.19 -16.29
C LYS A 116 -18.04 3.34 -16.55
N THR A 117 -18.75 3.29 -17.66
CA THR A 117 -19.80 4.26 -17.97
C THR A 117 -21.15 3.69 -17.53
N ARG A 118 -21.86 4.41 -16.67
CA ARG A 118 -23.24 4.08 -16.27
C ARG A 118 -24.14 5.32 -16.37
N ALA A 119 -25.34 5.12 -16.87
CA ALA A 119 -26.42 6.10 -16.82
C ALA A 119 -27.31 5.80 -15.61
N PHE A 120 -27.57 6.80 -14.79
CA PHE A 120 -28.49 6.71 -13.67
C PHE A 120 -29.75 7.51 -14.00
N ALA A 121 -30.92 6.94 -13.69
CA ALA A 121 -32.19 7.68 -13.83
C ALA A 121 -32.22 8.82 -12.80
N LEU A 122 -32.71 9.99 -13.23
CA LEU A 122 -32.75 11.22 -12.41
C LEU A 122 -33.61 11.11 -11.13
N ASP A 123 -34.54 10.15 -11.09
CA ASP A 123 -35.48 9.97 -9.98
C ASP A 123 -35.01 9.06 -8.85
N ILE A 124 -33.71 8.69 -8.83
CA ILE A 124 -33.17 7.83 -7.77
C ILE A 124 -32.67 8.70 -6.60
N PRO A 125 -33.13 8.47 -5.36
CA PRO A 125 -32.66 9.19 -4.19
C PRO A 125 -31.13 9.09 -4.04
N PRO A 126 -30.44 10.13 -3.51
CA PRO A 126 -28.97 10.16 -3.37
C PRO A 126 -28.37 8.94 -2.66
N LEU A 127 -29.05 8.41 -1.64
CA LEU A 127 -28.62 7.21 -0.90
C LEU A 127 -28.57 5.95 -1.78
N THR A 128 -29.46 5.85 -2.75
CA THR A 128 -29.49 4.72 -3.70
C THR A 128 -28.32 4.78 -4.70
N TYR A 129 -27.83 5.98 -5.02
CA TYR A 129 -26.62 6.14 -5.83
C TYR A 129 -25.39 5.58 -5.12
N ILE A 130 -25.25 5.88 -3.84
CA ILE A 130 -24.13 5.36 -3.03
C ILE A 130 -24.19 3.84 -2.93
N GLN A 131 -25.36 3.27 -2.69
CA GLN A 131 -25.54 1.83 -2.63
C GLN A 131 -25.21 1.15 -3.98
N ARG A 132 -25.62 1.75 -5.10
CA ARG A 132 -25.31 1.20 -6.43
C ARG A 132 -23.85 1.36 -6.82
N LEU A 133 -23.15 2.39 -6.35
CA LEU A 133 -21.71 2.52 -6.52
C LEU A 133 -20.96 1.40 -5.76
N GLN A 134 -21.45 1.01 -4.59
CA GLN A 134 -20.91 -0.11 -3.82
C GLN A 134 -21.06 -1.47 -4.53
N GLU A 135 -22.18 -1.67 -5.27
CA GLU A 135 -22.41 -2.89 -6.06
C GLU A 135 -21.49 -2.99 -7.30
N VAL A 136 -20.97 -1.86 -7.77
CA VAL A 136 -20.19 -1.77 -9.02
C VAL A 136 -18.70 -1.87 -8.79
N THR A 137 -18.25 -1.41 -7.64
CA THR A 137 -16.86 -1.48 -7.21
C THR A 137 -16.76 -2.51 -6.09
N PRO A 138 -16.03 -3.62 -6.27
CA PRO A 138 -15.79 -4.59 -5.21
C PRO A 138 -14.85 -4.05 -4.11
N ILE A 139 -14.86 -2.75 -3.88
CA ILE A 139 -14.11 -2.07 -2.81
C ILE A 139 -15.01 -2.06 -1.56
N THR A 140 -15.35 -3.25 -1.08
CA THR A 140 -16.35 -3.38 -0.03
C THR A 140 -15.86 -2.91 1.33
N ASP A 141 -14.57 -2.94 1.62
CA ASP A 141 -14.09 -2.71 2.98
C ASP A 141 -13.53 -1.30 3.22
N LEU A 142 -13.00 -0.65 2.18
CA LEU A 142 -12.42 0.68 2.33
C LEU A 142 -13.48 1.78 2.49
N TRP A 143 -14.58 1.68 1.73
CA TRP A 143 -15.65 2.65 1.80
C TRP A 143 -16.45 2.58 3.10
N ILE A 144 -16.60 1.39 3.67
CA ILE A 144 -17.24 1.24 4.98
C ILE A 144 -16.40 1.90 6.08
N GLY A 145 -15.08 1.86 5.99
CA GLY A 145 -14.18 2.57 6.89
C GLY A 145 -14.25 4.09 6.73
N LEU A 146 -14.32 4.58 5.49
CA LEU A 146 -14.40 6.02 5.21
C LEU A 146 -15.76 6.63 5.54
N ILE A 147 -16.86 5.89 5.35
CA ILE A 147 -18.22 6.33 5.71
C ILE A 147 -18.48 6.20 7.21
N LYS A 148 -17.80 5.28 7.91
CA LYS A 148 -17.85 5.16 9.36
C LYS A 148 -16.93 6.13 10.10
N ALA A 149 -15.95 6.73 9.44
CA ALA A 149 -15.29 7.90 10.00
C ALA A 149 -16.35 9.00 10.17
N PRO A 150 -16.46 9.66 11.34
CA PRO A 150 -17.55 10.56 11.61
C PRO A 150 -17.45 11.81 10.72
N VAL A 151 -18.03 11.74 9.54
CA VAL A 151 -18.40 12.92 8.73
C VAL A 151 -19.64 13.59 9.37
N PHE A 152 -19.78 13.47 10.69
CA PHE A 152 -20.82 14.14 11.44
C PHE A 152 -20.53 15.62 11.72
N GLY A 153 -19.56 16.20 10.99
CA GLY A 153 -19.18 17.61 11.16
C GLY A 153 -19.53 18.56 10.03
N PHE A 154 -20.09 18.09 8.90
CA PHE A 154 -20.23 18.95 7.72
C PHE A 154 -21.62 18.96 7.06
N ILE A 155 -22.66 18.73 7.79
CA ILE A 155 -24.01 19.05 7.35
C ILE A 155 -24.68 19.87 8.45
N ILE A 156 -24.33 21.14 8.56
CA ILE A 156 -25.23 22.21 9.06
C ILE A 156 -24.65 23.52 8.52
N ALA A 157 -25.24 24.06 7.51
CA ALA A 157 -25.71 25.43 7.32
C ALA A 157 -26.10 25.62 5.86
#